data_59135fed4828166bfac2e8c58fa2f722
#
_entry.id   59135fed4828166bfac2e8c58fa2f722
#
_cell.length_a   1.000
_cell.length_b   1.000
_cell.length_c   1.000
_cell.angle_alpha   90.00
_cell.angle_beta   90.00
_cell.angle_gamma   90.00
#
_symmetry.space_group_name_H-M   'P 1'
#
loop_
_entity.id
_entity.type
_entity.pdbx_description
1 polymer ?
#
loop_
_entity_poly.entity_id
_entity_poly.type
_entity_poly.pdbx_seq_one_letter_code
_entity_poly.pdbx_strand_id
1 'polypeptide(L)'
;MNREFQTLSPQTRQELCEVMDIMETELTVEEIREQLEMTQKGAVKNNRHNCKLILEHDPLLKDVFRHNILTEQTDIVKPVWWERISPAFTDMDLNYIMLYLEETYGLTMDKIVQKSIVHQADRNKYHPVRDYLNSLQWDGQERIRYVLHHFLGAPVDELTYESMKMFLLGAIARAFRPGIKFEYMLCLVGGQGVGKSTFFRFMAVKDDWFTDDIGKLDSEKVYCQLRGHWMIEMSEMVATARSKSIEETKSFLSRQKETYRDSYAVYALDRPRQCVFGGTSNIKRFLPFDRTGNRRFVPVQTNRAEMEVHILENEKESRQYIDQVWAEAMMLYRNGNFKLAFSKETETQLDKLRQEFMADDTEAGMIQAWLDEHEDRKVCSLMLFKEALDNPYVKPKKAETDRICEIMNTSIVGWKQGTMTRFKDYGTQRSWVCVNETQKT
;
A
#
# COMPACT_ATOMS: atom_id res chain seq x y z
N MET A 1 1.70 -6.58 58.27
CA MET A 1 1.82 -7.71 57.33
C MET A 1 1.24 -8.93 57.98
N ASN A 2 0.09 -9.42 57.50
CA ASN A 2 -0.71 -10.49 58.11
C ASN A 2 -0.02 -11.84 58.03
N ARG A 3 -0.22 -12.68 59.06
CA ARG A 3 0.29 -14.09 59.15
C ARG A 3 -0.10 -14.93 57.92
N GLU A 4 -1.18 -14.60 57.23
CA GLU A 4 -1.65 -15.30 56.03
C GLU A 4 -0.73 -15.08 54.80
N PHE A 5 -0.05 -13.94 54.67
CA PHE A 5 0.91 -13.69 53.59
C PHE A 5 2.14 -14.59 53.67
N GLN A 6 2.53 -15.04 54.87
CA GLN A 6 3.69 -15.91 55.04
C GLN A 6 3.44 -17.37 54.67
N THR A 7 2.18 -17.77 54.49
CA THR A 7 1.81 -19.14 54.12
C THR A 7 1.68 -19.37 52.63
N LEU A 8 1.76 -18.30 51.82
CA LEU A 8 1.68 -18.35 50.34
C LEU A 8 2.99 -18.85 49.74
N SER A 9 2.90 -19.49 48.56
CA SER A 9 4.08 -19.90 47.78
C SER A 9 4.96 -18.71 47.42
N PRO A 10 6.29 -18.90 47.23
CA PRO A 10 7.17 -17.81 46.81
C PRO A 10 6.68 -17.11 45.53
N GLN A 11 6.11 -17.86 44.58
CA GLN A 11 5.61 -17.38 43.33
C GLN A 11 4.33 -16.53 43.51
N THR A 12 3.39 -16.98 44.31
CA THR A 12 2.16 -16.25 44.66
C THR A 12 2.45 -14.99 45.47
N ARG A 13 3.50 -15.01 46.33
CA ARG A 13 3.96 -13.79 47.00
C ARG A 13 4.54 -12.77 46.06
N GLN A 14 5.31 -13.21 45.05
CA GLN A 14 5.90 -12.32 44.08
C GLN A 14 4.80 -11.68 43.18
N GLU A 15 3.84 -12.48 42.72
CA GLU A 15 2.68 -11.99 41.96
C GLU A 15 1.82 -11.01 42.78
N LEU A 16 1.62 -11.29 44.09
CA LEU A 16 0.90 -10.38 44.98
C LEU A 16 1.69 -9.10 45.29
N CYS A 17 3.02 -9.18 45.43
CA CYS A 17 3.86 -7.99 45.56
C CYS A 17 3.86 -7.16 44.31
N GLU A 18 3.95 -7.76 43.11
CA GLU A 18 3.85 -7.07 41.84
C GLU A 18 2.48 -6.38 41.65
N VAL A 19 1.38 -7.05 42.05
CA VAL A 19 0.03 -6.47 42.05
C VAL A 19 -0.11 -5.36 43.09
N MET A 20 0.48 -5.53 44.29
CA MET A 20 0.48 -4.51 45.36
C MET A 20 1.36 -3.31 44.99
N ASP A 21 2.54 -3.53 44.40
CA ASP A 21 3.39 -2.46 43.86
C ASP A 21 2.70 -1.67 42.73
N ILE A 22 1.89 -2.35 41.88
CA ILE A 22 1.06 -1.71 40.89
C ILE A 22 -0.06 -0.87 41.55
N MET A 23 -0.66 -1.38 42.62
CA MET A 23 -1.71 -0.66 43.37
C MET A 23 -1.14 0.52 44.21
N GLU A 24 0.10 0.40 44.71
CA GLU A 24 0.78 1.50 45.45
C GLU A 24 1.27 2.63 44.55
N THR A 25 1.30 2.43 43.19
CA THR A 25 1.71 3.47 42.21
C THR A 25 0.55 4.24 41.60
N GLU A 26 -0.70 3.85 41.84
CA GLU A 26 -1.87 4.57 41.34
C GLU A 26 -2.34 5.61 42.37
N LEU A 27 -2.17 6.90 41.99
CA LEU A 27 -2.68 8.00 42.81
C LEU A 27 -4.21 8.03 42.76
N THR A 28 -4.82 8.27 43.91
CA THR A 28 -6.25 8.60 43.99
C THR A 28 -6.51 10.02 43.44
N VAL A 29 -7.76 10.30 43.11
CA VAL A 29 -8.17 11.64 42.63
C VAL A 29 -7.81 12.72 43.64
N GLU A 30 -7.93 12.42 44.95
CA GLU A 30 -7.59 13.32 46.04
C GLU A 30 -6.08 13.58 46.08
N GLU A 31 -5.26 12.58 46.00
CA GLU A 31 -3.79 12.70 45.97
C GLU A 31 -3.30 13.47 44.74
N ILE A 32 -3.96 13.31 43.58
CA ILE A 32 -3.68 14.10 42.40
C ILE A 32 -4.02 15.55 42.62
N ARG A 33 -5.20 15.84 43.21
CA ARG A 33 -5.63 17.23 43.57
C ARG A 33 -4.64 17.94 44.48
N GLU A 34 -4.09 17.24 45.47
CA GLU A 34 -3.10 17.79 46.41
C GLU A 34 -1.79 18.19 45.73
N GLN A 35 -1.45 17.53 44.60
CA GLN A 35 -0.22 17.82 43.86
C GLN A 35 -0.41 18.87 42.76
N LEU A 36 -1.64 19.35 42.52
CA LEU A 36 -1.90 20.37 41.50
C LEU A 36 -1.37 21.74 41.92
N GLU A 37 -0.76 22.44 40.99
CA GLU A 37 -0.42 23.86 41.17
C GLU A 37 -1.67 24.72 41.26
N MET A 38 -1.72 25.54 42.29
CA MET A 38 -2.82 26.50 42.53
C MET A 38 -2.44 27.94 42.16
N THR A 39 -3.44 28.72 41.81
CA THR A 39 -3.32 30.18 41.70
C THR A 39 -3.25 30.83 43.07
N GLN A 40 -2.82 32.12 43.12
CA GLN A 40 -2.84 32.90 44.37
C GLN A 40 -4.25 33.00 44.99
N LYS A 41 -5.30 32.79 44.23
CA LYS A 41 -6.71 32.82 44.69
C LYS A 41 -7.25 31.44 45.07
N GLY A 42 -6.42 30.39 45.09
CA GLY A 42 -6.81 29.03 45.45
C GLY A 42 -7.54 28.24 44.39
N ALA A 43 -7.59 28.71 43.14
CA ALA A 43 -8.11 27.93 42.00
C ALA A 43 -6.99 27.12 41.35
N VAL A 44 -7.30 25.97 40.77
CA VAL A 44 -6.33 25.15 40.03
C VAL A 44 -5.82 25.91 38.80
N LYS A 45 -4.50 25.92 38.60
CA LYS A 45 -3.91 26.58 37.43
C LYS A 45 -4.23 25.78 36.16
N ASN A 46 -4.75 26.43 35.14
CA ASN A 46 -4.90 25.89 33.80
C ASN A 46 -3.54 25.92 33.06
N ASN A 47 -2.68 24.97 33.35
CA ASN A 47 -1.36 24.83 32.73
C ASN A 47 -1.06 23.39 32.28
N ARG A 48 -0.01 23.24 31.50
CA ARG A 48 0.37 21.90 30.96
C ARG A 48 0.89 20.98 32.04
N HIS A 49 1.45 21.49 33.13
CA HIS A 49 1.96 20.67 34.23
C HIS A 49 0.81 19.92 34.90
N ASN A 50 -0.24 20.63 35.32
CA ASN A 50 -1.41 20.02 35.91
C ASN A 50 -2.13 19.04 34.96
N CYS A 51 -2.30 19.43 33.68
CA CYS A 51 -2.88 18.52 32.71
C CYS A 51 -2.05 17.23 32.54
N LYS A 52 -0.72 17.36 32.50
CA LYS A 52 0.17 16.20 32.39
C LYS A 52 0.03 15.29 33.59
N LEU A 53 0.07 15.84 34.80
CA LEU A 53 -0.05 15.10 36.04
C LEU A 53 -1.37 14.27 36.06
N ILE A 54 -2.48 14.93 35.72
CA ILE A 54 -3.78 14.26 35.65
C ILE A 54 -3.80 13.15 34.62
N LEU A 55 -3.37 13.43 33.37
CA LEU A 55 -3.39 12.45 32.27
C LEU A 55 -2.46 11.25 32.53
N GLU A 56 -1.41 11.40 33.34
CA GLU A 56 -0.48 10.33 33.69
C GLU A 56 -0.95 9.45 34.87
N HIS A 57 -1.78 10.00 35.78
CA HIS A 57 -2.13 9.33 37.04
C HIS A 57 -3.62 9.10 37.27
N ASP A 58 -4.51 9.86 36.62
CA ASP A 58 -5.94 9.71 36.82
C ASP A 58 -6.44 8.33 36.40
N PRO A 59 -7.19 7.61 37.25
CA PRO A 59 -7.62 6.24 36.98
C PRO A 59 -8.42 6.05 35.69
N LEU A 60 -9.16 7.08 35.24
CA LEU A 60 -9.97 7.02 34.01
C LEU A 60 -9.23 7.46 32.76
N LEU A 61 -8.10 8.21 32.89
CA LEU A 61 -7.39 8.83 31.78
C LEU A 61 -5.99 8.25 31.55
N LYS A 62 -5.43 7.54 32.53
CA LYS A 62 -4.11 6.91 32.45
C LYS A 62 -4.04 5.88 31.32
N ASP A 63 -3.06 6.03 30.43
CA ASP A 63 -2.80 5.17 29.27
C ASP A 63 -3.97 5.04 28.27
N VAL A 64 -4.92 5.96 28.34
CA VAL A 64 -6.07 5.98 27.43
C VAL A 64 -5.66 6.45 26.03
N PHE A 65 -4.73 7.39 25.95
CA PHE A 65 -4.34 8.04 24.69
C PHE A 65 -3.05 7.44 24.14
N ARG A 66 -3.10 6.98 22.90
CA ARG A 66 -1.91 6.52 22.17
C ARG A 66 -1.86 7.12 20.77
N HIS A 67 -0.66 7.43 20.30
CA HIS A 67 -0.47 7.87 18.92
C HIS A 67 -0.35 6.66 17.98
N ASN A 68 -1.29 6.57 17.05
CA ASN A 68 -1.31 5.55 16.01
C ASN A 68 -0.38 5.99 14.86
N ILE A 69 0.72 5.27 14.68
CA ILE A 69 1.74 5.58 13.65
C ILE A 69 1.20 5.36 12.23
N LEU A 70 0.23 4.46 12.03
CA LEU A 70 -0.35 4.19 10.72
C LEU A 70 -1.27 5.32 10.26
N THR A 71 -2.15 5.81 11.15
CA THR A 71 -3.10 6.90 10.86
C THR A 71 -2.55 8.29 11.14
N GLU A 72 -1.41 8.39 11.85
CA GLU A 72 -0.84 9.63 12.36
C GLU A 72 -1.82 10.44 13.24
N GLN A 73 -2.69 9.73 13.96
CA GLN A 73 -3.72 10.31 14.82
C GLN A 73 -3.57 9.83 16.27
N THR A 74 -4.19 10.56 17.19
CA THR A 74 -4.38 10.08 18.55
C THR A 74 -5.56 9.13 18.57
N ASP A 75 -5.39 7.96 19.19
CA ASP A 75 -6.45 7.00 19.43
C ASP A 75 -6.73 6.88 20.92
N ILE A 76 -7.97 6.56 21.26
CA ILE A 76 -8.39 6.10 22.58
C ILE A 76 -8.39 4.58 22.57
N VAL A 77 -7.49 3.97 23.34
CA VAL A 77 -7.22 2.52 23.30
C VAL A 77 -7.77 1.75 24.49
N LYS A 78 -8.25 2.45 25.53
CA LYS A 78 -8.93 1.84 26.68
C LYS A 78 -10.43 2.14 26.65
N PRO A 79 -11.27 1.32 27.30
CA PRO A 79 -12.67 1.65 27.50
C PRO A 79 -12.84 2.99 28.24
N VAL A 80 -13.80 3.77 27.83
CA VAL A 80 -14.19 5.04 28.43
C VAL A 80 -15.68 5.02 28.78
N TRP A 81 -16.17 6.00 29.58
CA TRP A 81 -17.54 6.02 30.11
C TRP A 81 -18.60 6.55 29.13
N TRP A 82 -18.19 6.88 27.89
CA TRP A 82 -19.12 7.25 26.80
C TRP A 82 -19.02 6.31 25.62
N GLU A 83 -20.06 6.25 24.82
CA GLU A 83 -20.13 5.40 23.65
C GLU A 83 -19.29 5.98 22.49
N ARG A 84 -18.57 5.12 21.77
CA ARG A 84 -17.68 5.48 20.67
C ARG A 84 -17.84 4.54 19.48
N ILE A 85 -17.68 5.11 18.29
CA ILE A 85 -17.82 4.39 17.02
C ILE A 85 -16.44 3.99 16.46
N SER A 86 -15.41 4.78 16.72
CA SER A 86 -14.07 4.65 16.13
C SER A 86 -12.98 4.79 17.19
N PRO A 87 -11.80 4.16 17.03
CA PRO A 87 -10.67 4.39 17.93
C PRO A 87 -10.11 5.82 17.88
N ALA A 88 -10.26 6.55 16.75
CA ALA A 88 -9.70 7.88 16.59
C ALA A 88 -10.33 8.89 17.56
N PHE A 89 -9.48 9.71 18.17
CA PHE A 89 -9.88 10.79 19.06
C PHE A 89 -10.62 11.89 18.30
N THR A 90 -11.79 12.28 18.79
CA THR A 90 -12.69 13.25 18.15
C THR A 90 -12.95 14.48 19.04
N ASP A 91 -13.58 15.50 18.47
CA ASP A 91 -14.02 16.69 19.23
C ASP A 91 -15.06 16.33 20.31
N MET A 92 -15.88 15.30 20.07
CA MET A 92 -16.84 14.82 21.06
C MET A 92 -16.14 14.18 22.26
N ASP A 93 -15.07 13.40 22.00
CA ASP A 93 -14.24 12.83 23.07
C ASP A 93 -13.62 13.94 23.92
N LEU A 94 -13.11 15.00 23.28
CA LEU A 94 -12.60 16.17 24.00
C LEU A 94 -13.65 16.79 24.91
N ASN A 95 -14.89 16.94 24.44
CA ASN A 95 -15.97 17.51 25.24
C ASN A 95 -16.29 16.67 26.48
N TYR A 96 -16.37 15.35 26.37
CA TYR A 96 -16.58 14.48 27.54
C TYR A 96 -15.42 14.55 28.54
N ILE A 97 -14.21 14.60 28.04
CA ILE A 97 -13.02 14.72 28.88
C ILE A 97 -12.98 16.09 29.56
N MET A 98 -13.30 17.17 28.83
CA MET A 98 -13.34 18.53 29.41
C MET A 98 -14.37 18.63 30.53
N LEU A 99 -15.57 18.07 30.32
CA LEU A 99 -16.58 18.03 31.38
C LEU A 99 -16.07 17.35 32.65
N TYR A 100 -15.47 16.16 32.47
CA TYR A 100 -14.88 15.42 33.57
C TYR A 100 -13.76 16.18 34.28
N LEU A 101 -12.86 16.81 33.52
CA LEU A 101 -11.73 17.57 34.06
C LEU A 101 -12.18 18.85 34.77
N GLU A 102 -13.24 19.52 34.31
CA GLU A 102 -13.82 20.68 34.95
C GLU A 102 -14.48 20.30 36.28
N GLU A 103 -15.33 19.26 36.28
CA GLU A 103 -16.04 18.83 37.51
C GLU A 103 -15.09 18.23 38.55
N THR A 104 -14.09 17.45 38.08
CA THR A 104 -13.18 16.75 39.00
C THR A 104 -12.01 17.60 39.45
N TYR A 105 -11.40 18.38 38.57
CA TYR A 105 -10.14 19.09 38.82
C TYR A 105 -10.20 20.62 38.65
N GLY A 106 -11.30 21.14 38.12
CA GLY A 106 -11.43 22.58 37.87
C GLY A 106 -10.62 23.07 36.66
N LEU A 107 -10.24 22.19 35.73
CA LEU A 107 -9.58 22.56 34.46
C LEU A 107 -10.61 22.94 33.40
N THR A 108 -10.47 24.15 32.83
CA THR A 108 -11.46 24.73 31.90
C THR A 108 -10.90 25.16 30.55
N MET A 109 -9.61 24.88 30.26
CA MET A 109 -8.95 25.37 29.05
C MET A 109 -8.71 24.29 28.01
N ASP A 110 -9.64 24.10 27.08
CA ASP A 110 -9.64 23.10 26.00
C ASP A 110 -8.31 23.01 25.27
N LYS A 111 -7.74 24.15 24.84
CA LYS A 111 -6.49 24.18 24.08
C LYS A 111 -5.28 23.60 24.82
N ILE A 112 -5.26 23.77 26.16
CA ILE A 112 -4.18 23.22 27.00
C ILE A 112 -4.38 21.70 27.12
N VAL A 113 -5.60 21.27 27.42
CA VAL A 113 -5.96 19.84 27.53
C VAL A 113 -5.70 19.11 26.23
N GLN A 114 -6.21 19.62 25.11
CA GLN A 114 -5.99 19.01 23.78
C GLN A 114 -4.51 18.83 23.46
N LYS A 115 -3.68 19.87 23.68
CA LYS A 115 -2.23 19.77 23.44
C LYS A 115 -1.54 18.80 24.40
N SER A 116 -2.03 18.67 25.63
CA SER A 116 -1.48 17.75 26.62
C SER A 116 -1.84 16.29 26.26
N ILE A 117 -3.07 16.04 25.77
CA ILE A 117 -3.49 14.73 25.23
C ILE A 117 -2.61 14.31 24.06
N VAL A 118 -2.41 15.20 23.07
CA VAL A 118 -1.54 14.91 21.92
C VAL A 118 -0.11 14.58 22.36
N HIS A 119 0.43 15.33 23.31
CA HIS A 119 1.77 15.08 23.87
C HIS A 119 1.85 13.76 24.62
N GLN A 120 0.83 13.43 25.43
CA GLN A 120 0.74 12.15 26.14
C GLN A 120 0.66 10.97 25.15
N ALA A 121 -0.18 11.09 24.12
CA ALA A 121 -0.31 10.10 23.07
C ALA A 121 1.00 9.90 22.31
N ASP A 122 1.74 10.97 21.99
CA ASP A 122 3.02 10.89 21.28
C ASP A 122 4.10 10.13 22.08
N ARG A 123 4.04 10.17 23.40
CA ARG A 123 4.92 9.36 24.28
C ARG A 123 4.56 7.86 24.26
N ASN A 124 3.30 7.54 23.96
CA ASN A 124 2.75 6.20 23.94
C ASN A 124 2.38 5.77 22.52
N LYS A 125 3.38 5.76 21.60
CA LYS A 125 3.15 5.36 20.21
C LYS A 125 2.89 3.88 20.08
N TYR A 126 2.09 3.51 19.07
CA TYR A 126 1.89 2.14 18.67
C TYR A 126 1.66 2.05 17.16
N HIS A 127 1.81 0.86 16.60
CA HIS A 127 1.56 0.63 15.19
C HIS A 127 0.67 -0.62 15.03
N PRO A 128 -0.62 -0.44 14.73
CA PRO A 128 -1.58 -1.54 14.82
C PRO A 128 -1.25 -2.74 13.92
N VAL A 129 -0.70 -2.51 12.71
CA VAL A 129 -0.28 -3.59 11.82
C VAL A 129 0.93 -4.34 12.35
N ARG A 130 1.91 -3.64 12.95
CA ARG A 130 3.08 -4.33 13.56
C ARG A 130 2.67 -5.15 14.76
N ASP A 131 1.78 -4.62 15.59
CA ASP A 131 1.28 -5.31 16.78
C ASP A 131 0.53 -6.57 16.37
N TYR A 132 -0.35 -6.48 15.36
CA TYR A 132 -1.00 -7.65 14.76
C TYR A 132 0.01 -8.68 14.25
N LEU A 133 0.93 -8.28 13.36
CA LEU A 133 1.92 -9.18 12.77
C LEU A 133 2.82 -9.84 13.83
N ASN A 134 3.16 -9.12 14.90
CA ASN A 134 3.96 -9.66 16.00
C ASN A 134 3.19 -10.65 16.89
N SER A 135 1.86 -10.54 16.95
CA SER A 135 1.02 -11.45 17.74
C SER A 135 0.82 -12.82 17.08
N LEU A 136 1.12 -12.94 15.78
CA LEU A 136 0.89 -14.17 15.02
C LEU A 136 1.90 -15.26 15.34
N GLN A 137 1.40 -16.49 15.36
CA GLN A 137 2.20 -17.72 15.50
C GLN A 137 1.89 -18.65 14.34
N TRP A 138 2.93 -19.01 13.58
CA TRP A 138 2.79 -19.93 12.45
C TRP A 138 2.67 -21.37 12.93
N ASP A 139 1.71 -22.09 12.37
CA ASP A 139 1.45 -23.51 12.71
C ASP A 139 2.36 -24.50 11.96
N GLY A 140 3.27 -24.02 11.11
CA GLY A 140 4.21 -24.84 10.34
C GLY A 140 3.68 -25.32 8.98
N GLN A 141 2.44 -25.00 8.59
CA GLN A 141 1.89 -25.37 7.28
C GLN A 141 2.10 -24.29 6.24
N GLU A 142 2.61 -24.67 5.08
CA GLU A 142 2.74 -23.80 3.92
C GLU A 142 1.37 -23.37 3.39
N ARG A 143 1.12 -22.05 3.31
CA ARG A 143 -0.11 -21.47 2.75
C ARG A 143 0.14 -20.40 1.71
N ILE A 144 1.28 -19.73 1.75
CA ILE A 144 1.62 -18.69 0.77
C ILE A 144 1.59 -19.25 -0.64
N ARG A 145 2.06 -20.49 -0.84
CA ARG A 145 2.07 -21.19 -2.13
C ARG A 145 0.66 -21.43 -2.68
N TYR A 146 -0.30 -21.65 -1.80
CA TYR A 146 -1.63 -22.12 -2.16
C TYR A 146 -2.72 -21.05 -2.06
N VAL A 147 -2.51 -19.95 -1.34
CA VAL A 147 -3.55 -18.97 -1.00
C VAL A 147 -4.25 -18.39 -2.23
N LEU A 148 -3.50 -18.10 -3.31
CA LEU A 148 -4.07 -17.59 -4.55
C LEU A 148 -4.87 -18.66 -5.32
N HIS A 149 -4.46 -19.93 -5.26
CA HIS A 149 -5.25 -21.03 -5.79
C HIS A 149 -6.50 -21.25 -4.94
N HIS A 150 -6.32 -21.39 -3.64
CA HIS A 150 -7.39 -21.67 -2.68
C HIS A 150 -8.58 -20.73 -2.83
N PHE A 151 -8.34 -19.41 -2.86
CA PHE A 151 -9.40 -18.41 -2.93
C PHE A 151 -9.73 -17.88 -4.32
N LEU A 152 -8.86 -18.02 -5.30
CA LEU A 152 -8.98 -17.38 -6.60
C LEU A 152 -8.73 -18.31 -7.79
N GLY A 153 -8.39 -19.59 -7.54
CA GLY A 153 -8.10 -20.56 -8.59
C GLY A 153 -6.90 -20.19 -9.47
N ALA A 154 -5.92 -19.48 -8.93
CA ALA A 154 -4.68 -19.18 -9.64
C ALA A 154 -3.81 -20.44 -9.80
N PRO A 155 -2.89 -20.52 -10.79
CA PRO A 155 -1.98 -21.66 -10.93
C PRO A 155 -1.14 -21.88 -9.68
N VAL A 156 -0.91 -23.16 -9.32
CA VAL A 156 0.02 -23.55 -8.26
C VAL A 156 1.38 -23.81 -8.90
N ASP A 157 2.15 -22.74 -9.09
CA ASP A 157 3.49 -22.81 -9.66
C ASP A 157 4.46 -21.90 -8.89
N GLU A 158 5.75 -21.99 -9.23
CA GLU A 158 6.79 -21.22 -8.54
C GLU A 158 6.67 -19.71 -8.79
N LEU A 159 6.20 -19.30 -9.98
CA LEU A 159 6.05 -17.90 -10.32
C LEU A 159 4.93 -17.23 -9.50
N THR A 160 3.80 -17.92 -9.36
CA THR A 160 2.66 -17.48 -8.54
C THR A 160 3.05 -17.41 -7.06
N TYR A 161 3.78 -18.41 -6.57
CA TYR A 161 4.32 -18.44 -5.21
C TYR A 161 5.27 -17.25 -4.95
N GLU A 162 6.29 -17.06 -5.78
CA GLU A 162 7.25 -15.96 -5.64
C GLU A 162 6.55 -14.58 -5.75
N SER A 163 5.53 -14.47 -6.60
CA SER A 163 4.72 -13.25 -6.74
C SER A 163 3.97 -12.91 -5.45
N MET A 164 3.30 -13.89 -4.86
CA MET A 164 2.57 -13.69 -3.60
C MET A 164 3.52 -13.45 -2.43
N LYS A 165 4.58 -14.23 -2.31
CA LYS A 165 5.62 -14.06 -1.29
C LYS A 165 6.23 -12.66 -1.35
N MET A 166 6.57 -12.16 -2.54
CA MET A 166 7.11 -10.82 -2.74
C MET A 166 6.14 -9.74 -2.27
N PHE A 167 4.86 -9.87 -2.58
CA PHE A 167 3.82 -8.94 -2.14
C PHE A 167 3.71 -8.90 -0.62
N LEU A 168 3.66 -10.05 0.04
CA LEU A 168 3.57 -10.16 1.50
C LEU A 168 4.81 -9.58 2.20
N LEU A 169 6.02 -9.95 1.73
CA LEU A 169 7.26 -9.43 2.29
C LEU A 169 7.39 -7.91 2.08
N GLY A 170 6.91 -7.39 0.95
CA GLY A 170 6.83 -5.97 0.69
C GLY A 170 5.90 -5.25 1.66
N ALA A 171 4.73 -5.81 1.94
CA ALA A 171 3.75 -5.28 2.89
C ALA A 171 4.29 -5.25 4.32
N ILE A 172 4.92 -6.34 4.77
CA ILE A 172 5.57 -6.42 6.08
C ILE A 172 6.73 -5.41 6.15
N ALA A 173 7.59 -5.38 5.13
CA ALA A 173 8.74 -4.47 5.11
C ALA A 173 8.32 -3.00 5.17
N ARG A 174 7.24 -2.61 4.49
CA ARG A 174 6.67 -1.26 4.55
C ARG A 174 6.07 -0.92 5.90
N ALA A 175 5.47 -1.87 6.59
CA ALA A 175 4.99 -1.68 7.95
C ALA A 175 6.15 -1.51 8.95
N PHE A 176 7.20 -2.33 8.89
CA PHE A 176 8.33 -2.28 9.85
C PHE A 176 9.39 -1.24 9.51
N ARG A 177 9.58 -0.92 8.24
CA ARG A 177 10.55 0.04 7.71
C ARG A 177 9.86 1.00 6.74
N PRO A 178 9.04 1.96 7.23
CA PRO A 178 8.34 2.91 6.39
C PRO A 178 9.29 3.59 5.39
N GLY A 179 8.84 3.74 4.17
CA GLY A 179 9.62 4.35 3.08
C GLY A 179 10.63 3.40 2.42
N ILE A 180 10.72 2.13 2.82
CA ILE A 180 11.56 1.17 2.09
C ILE A 180 11.13 1.10 0.63
N LYS A 181 12.10 0.98 -0.28
CA LYS A 181 11.81 0.86 -1.70
C LYS A 181 11.09 -0.47 -2.00
N PHE A 182 9.85 -0.36 -2.42
CA PHE A 182 9.03 -1.47 -2.91
C PHE A 182 8.08 -0.91 -3.97
N GLU A 183 8.22 -1.35 -5.21
CA GLU A 183 7.51 -0.78 -6.36
C GLU A 183 6.62 -1.79 -7.11
N TYR A 184 6.51 -3.01 -6.60
CA TYR A 184 5.68 -4.05 -7.22
C TYR A 184 4.22 -3.92 -6.80
N MET A 185 3.33 -4.18 -7.75
CA MET A 185 1.89 -4.26 -7.54
C MET A 185 1.41 -5.64 -8.01
N LEU A 186 0.82 -6.41 -7.10
CA LEU A 186 0.18 -7.68 -7.44
C LEU A 186 -1.13 -7.40 -8.18
N CYS A 187 -1.26 -7.92 -9.42
CA CYS A 187 -2.40 -7.66 -10.28
C CYS A 187 -3.20 -8.95 -10.48
N LEU A 188 -4.39 -9.02 -9.88
CA LEU A 188 -5.29 -10.16 -10.01
C LEU A 188 -6.19 -9.97 -11.25
N VAL A 189 -6.07 -10.87 -12.22
CA VAL A 189 -6.73 -10.77 -13.52
C VAL A 189 -7.67 -11.95 -13.75
N GLY A 190 -8.92 -11.67 -14.07
CA GLY A 190 -9.92 -12.74 -14.34
C GLY A 190 -11.34 -12.23 -14.28
N GLY A 191 -12.30 -13.09 -14.53
CA GLY A 191 -13.71 -12.75 -14.62
C GLY A 191 -14.27 -11.99 -13.41
N GLN A 192 -15.41 -11.37 -13.60
CA GLN A 192 -16.15 -10.71 -12.52
C GLN A 192 -16.66 -11.75 -11.50
N GLY A 193 -16.72 -11.38 -10.24
CA GLY A 193 -17.29 -12.23 -9.17
C GLY A 193 -16.37 -13.35 -8.67
N VAL A 194 -15.08 -13.36 -9.04
CA VAL A 194 -14.07 -14.31 -8.51
C VAL A 194 -13.64 -13.96 -7.08
N GLY A 195 -13.94 -12.75 -6.59
CA GLY A 195 -13.54 -12.33 -5.24
C GLY A 195 -12.21 -11.58 -5.15
N LYS A 196 -11.68 -11.03 -6.26
CA LYS A 196 -10.38 -10.36 -6.32
C LYS A 196 -10.25 -9.19 -5.33
N SER A 197 -11.21 -8.26 -5.32
CA SER A 197 -11.23 -7.12 -4.39
C SER A 197 -11.44 -7.57 -2.95
N THR A 198 -12.33 -8.54 -2.75
CA THR A 198 -12.57 -9.15 -1.44
C THR A 198 -11.29 -9.82 -0.90
N PHE A 199 -10.49 -10.45 -1.76
CA PHE A 199 -9.22 -11.04 -1.37
C PHE A 199 -8.27 -9.98 -0.81
N PHE A 200 -8.07 -8.84 -1.49
CA PHE A 200 -7.23 -7.76 -0.97
C PHE A 200 -7.76 -7.18 0.35
N ARG A 201 -9.08 -7.02 0.46
CA ARG A 201 -9.72 -6.57 1.71
C ARG A 201 -9.46 -7.52 2.87
N PHE A 202 -9.54 -8.85 2.64
CA PHE A 202 -9.22 -9.86 3.66
C PHE A 202 -7.73 -9.89 4.00
N MET A 203 -6.86 -9.74 2.98
CA MET A 203 -5.41 -9.62 3.19
C MET A 203 -5.04 -8.39 4.02
N ALA A 204 -5.81 -7.32 3.99
CA ALA A 204 -5.65 -6.17 4.88
C ALA A 204 -6.02 -6.45 6.34
N VAL A 205 -6.67 -7.60 6.63
CA VAL A 205 -7.08 -8.09 7.97
C VAL A 205 -8.23 -7.28 8.58
N LYS A 206 -8.12 -5.96 8.63
CA LYS A 206 -9.16 -5.04 9.08
C LYS A 206 -9.61 -4.17 7.94
N ASP A 207 -10.91 -3.90 7.87
CA ASP A 207 -11.48 -3.04 6.84
C ASP A 207 -10.87 -1.62 6.88
N ASP A 208 -10.60 -1.09 8.07
CA ASP A 208 -9.95 0.22 8.26
C ASP A 208 -8.52 0.30 7.69
N TRP A 209 -7.88 -0.85 7.41
CA TRP A 209 -6.55 -0.90 6.80
C TRP A 209 -6.57 -1.10 5.29
N PHE A 210 -7.76 -1.16 4.71
CA PHE A 210 -8.01 -1.35 3.28
C PHE A 210 -8.72 -0.13 2.68
N THR A 211 -8.36 0.22 1.45
CA THR A 211 -9.17 1.11 0.61
C THR A 211 -9.06 0.72 -0.86
N ASP A 212 -10.17 0.84 -1.57
CA ASP A 212 -10.30 0.77 -3.03
C ASP A 212 -10.71 2.12 -3.64
N ASP A 213 -10.92 3.14 -2.78
CA ASP A 213 -11.26 4.51 -3.19
C ASP A 213 -10.00 5.37 -3.32
N ILE A 214 -9.24 5.12 -4.39
CA ILE A 214 -8.16 6.02 -4.78
C ILE A 214 -8.59 6.89 -5.94
N GLY A 215 -8.64 8.19 -5.69
CA GLY A 215 -8.90 9.19 -6.70
C GLY A 215 -7.78 9.32 -7.74
N LYS A 216 -7.74 10.45 -8.46
CA LYS A 216 -6.68 10.73 -9.44
C LYS A 216 -5.31 10.80 -8.77
N LEU A 217 -4.33 10.04 -9.29
CA LEU A 217 -2.98 9.88 -8.73
C LEU A 217 -2.14 11.18 -8.72
N ASP A 218 -2.54 12.20 -9.45
CA ASP A 218 -1.90 13.51 -9.54
C ASP A 218 -2.44 14.55 -8.54
N SER A 219 -3.45 14.18 -7.73
CA SER A 219 -4.07 15.09 -6.76
C SER A 219 -3.42 14.97 -5.36
N GLU A 220 -3.24 16.10 -4.67
CA GLU A 220 -2.78 16.09 -3.27
C GLU A 220 -3.72 15.30 -2.34
N LYS A 221 -4.99 15.17 -2.70
CA LYS A 221 -5.98 14.40 -1.94
C LYS A 221 -5.64 12.92 -1.84
N VAL A 222 -5.00 12.37 -2.88
CA VAL A 222 -4.59 10.96 -2.90
C VAL A 222 -3.63 10.64 -1.76
N TYR A 223 -2.76 11.58 -1.39
CA TYR A 223 -1.80 11.34 -0.32
C TYR A 223 -2.47 11.22 1.05
N CYS A 224 -3.54 11.98 1.27
CA CYS A 224 -4.36 11.84 2.47
C CYS A 224 -5.11 10.50 2.50
N GLN A 225 -5.50 9.98 1.33
CA GLN A 225 -6.17 8.68 1.19
C GLN A 225 -5.23 7.48 1.43
N LEU A 226 -3.90 7.66 1.32
CA LEU A 226 -2.95 6.61 1.67
C LEU A 226 -2.78 6.42 3.19
N ARG A 227 -3.03 7.50 3.95
CA ARG A 227 -2.83 7.48 5.41
C ARG A 227 -3.85 6.59 6.09
N GLY A 228 -3.39 5.74 6.98
CA GLY A 228 -4.24 4.79 7.71
C GLY A 228 -4.47 3.47 7.00
N HIS A 229 -4.10 3.35 5.71
CA HIS A 229 -4.30 2.12 4.95
C HIS A 229 -2.98 1.37 4.74
N TRP A 230 -3.04 0.06 4.93
CA TRP A 230 -1.92 -0.85 4.71
C TRP A 230 -1.97 -1.48 3.32
N MET A 231 -3.18 -1.82 2.86
CA MET A 231 -3.45 -2.33 1.53
C MET A 231 -4.38 -1.43 0.75
N ILE A 232 -3.99 -1.15 -0.48
CA ILE A 232 -4.69 -0.23 -1.36
C ILE A 232 -4.97 -0.95 -2.67
N GLU A 233 -6.23 -1.06 -3.03
CA GLU A 233 -6.63 -1.61 -4.32
C GLU A 233 -6.76 -0.51 -5.36
N MET A 234 -6.13 -0.73 -6.51
CA MET A 234 -6.35 0.01 -7.74
C MET A 234 -7.29 -0.82 -8.62
N SER A 235 -8.59 -0.58 -8.48
CA SER A 235 -9.61 -1.30 -9.22
C SER A 235 -9.68 -0.86 -10.68
N GLU A 236 -10.14 -1.78 -11.54
CA GLU A 236 -10.35 -1.54 -12.98
C GLU A 236 -9.16 -0.86 -13.69
N MET A 237 -7.99 -1.43 -13.56
CA MET A 237 -6.74 -0.89 -14.15
C MET A 237 -6.82 -0.54 -15.65
N VAL A 238 -7.85 -1.01 -16.33
CA VAL A 238 -8.14 -0.67 -17.75
C VAL A 238 -8.41 0.82 -17.96
N ALA A 239 -9.00 1.49 -16.98
CA ALA A 239 -9.24 2.94 -17.06
C ALA A 239 -7.93 3.76 -17.04
N THR A 240 -6.85 3.17 -16.50
CA THR A 240 -5.51 3.76 -16.45
C THR A 240 -4.64 3.46 -17.68
N ALA A 241 -5.13 2.66 -18.63
CA ALA A 241 -4.36 2.20 -19.79
C ALA A 241 -4.10 3.26 -20.87
N ARG A 242 -4.44 4.53 -20.65
CA ARG A 242 -3.96 5.63 -21.49
C ARG A 242 -2.48 5.87 -21.17
N SER A 243 -1.62 5.99 -22.19
CA SER A 243 -0.17 6.10 -22.04
C SER A 243 0.30 7.11 -20.99
N LYS A 244 -0.36 8.24 -20.87
CA LYS A 244 -0.04 9.26 -19.86
C LYS A 244 -0.35 8.79 -18.43
N SER A 245 -1.45 8.07 -18.21
CA SER A 245 -1.84 7.61 -16.88
C SER A 245 -0.99 6.43 -16.39
N ILE A 246 -0.40 5.62 -17.29
CA ILE A 246 0.48 4.52 -16.88
C ILE A 246 1.82 5.02 -16.36
N GLU A 247 2.40 6.07 -16.98
CA GLU A 247 3.63 6.69 -16.49
C GLU A 247 3.42 7.36 -15.12
N GLU A 248 2.26 7.98 -14.92
CA GLU A 248 1.85 8.52 -13.62
C GLU A 248 1.73 7.39 -12.58
N THR A 249 1.09 6.26 -12.95
CA THR A 249 0.98 5.08 -12.08
C THR A 249 2.35 4.51 -11.74
N LYS A 250 3.25 4.33 -12.70
CA LYS A 250 4.62 3.85 -12.47
C LYS A 250 5.41 4.77 -11.56
N SER A 251 5.32 6.08 -11.80
CA SER A 251 5.92 7.10 -10.95
C SER A 251 5.35 7.03 -9.53
N PHE A 252 4.03 6.92 -9.42
CA PHE A 252 3.34 6.81 -8.13
C PHE A 252 3.76 5.55 -7.35
N LEU A 253 3.80 4.38 -7.98
CA LEU A 253 4.23 3.13 -7.35
C LEU A 253 5.67 3.19 -6.82
N SER A 254 6.56 3.93 -7.50
CA SER A 254 7.99 4.02 -7.15
C SER A 254 8.28 4.95 -5.98
N ARG A 255 7.33 5.75 -5.54
CA ARG A 255 7.55 6.70 -4.44
C ARG A 255 7.79 5.97 -3.13
N GLN A 256 8.69 6.52 -2.32
CA GLN A 256 9.03 6.01 -0.98
C GLN A 256 8.40 6.85 0.12
N LYS A 257 8.06 8.10 -0.17
CA LYS A 257 7.41 9.05 0.74
C LYS A 257 6.52 10.01 -0.03
N GLU A 258 5.57 10.58 0.66
CA GLU A 258 4.79 11.72 0.24
C GLU A 258 5.13 12.94 1.10
N THR A 259 5.22 14.12 0.47
CA THR A 259 5.46 15.38 1.18
C THR A 259 4.24 16.27 0.98
N TYR A 260 3.46 16.45 2.01
CA TYR A 260 2.29 17.34 1.97
C TYR A 260 2.00 17.94 3.34
N ARG A 261 1.14 18.96 3.33
CA ARG A 261 0.71 19.68 4.54
C ARG A 261 -0.76 19.33 4.81
N ASP A 262 -1.06 18.85 6.01
CA ASP A 262 -2.43 18.66 6.45
C ASP A 262 -3.19 20.01 6.51
N SER A 263 -4.51 19.94 6.35
CA SER A 263 -5.36 21.11 6.56
C SER A 263 -5.10 21.72 7.94
N TYR A 264 -4.87 23.01 7.98
CA TYR A 264 -4.53 23.79 9.20
C TYR A 264 -3.14 23.52 9.82
N ALA A 265 -2.34 22.60 9.31
CA ALA A 265 -0.95 22.44 9.77
C ALA A 265 -0.08 23.62 9.29
N VAL A 266 0.93 23.99 10.09
CA VAL A 266 1.87 25.07 9.75
C VAL A 266 2.96 24.56 8.79
N TYR A 267 3.39 23.30 8.96
CA TYR A 267 4.51 22.72 8.23
C TYR A 267 4.06 21.56 7.33
N ALA A 268 4.68 21.44 6.16
CA ALA A 268 4.65 20.22 5.38
C ALA A 268 5.55 19.16 6.03
N LEU A 269 5.13 17.91 5.99
CA LEU A 269 5.86 16.79 6.56
C LEU A 269 6.12 15.73 5.50
N ASP A 270 7.30 15.12 5.57
CA ASP A 270 7.63 13.91 4.83
C ASP A 270 6.98 12.72 5.53
N ARG A 271 6.14 12.00 4.80
CA ARG A 271 5.45 10.80 5.30
C ARG A 271 5.95 9.58 4.55
N PRO A 272 6.83 8.79 5.17
CA PRO A 272 7.31 7.55 4.58
C PRO A 272 6.16 6.58 4.33
N ARG A 273 6.12 6.01 3.12
CA ARG A 273 5.04 5.14 2.68
C ARG A 273 5.01 3.83 3.46
N GLN A 274 3.84 3.47 3.99
CA GLN A 274 3.60 2.27 4.80
C GLN A 274 2.70 1.24 4.09
N CYS A 275 2.08 1.62 2.98
CA CYS A 275 1.14 0.81 2.22
C CYS A 275 1.78 0.07 1.04
N VAL A 276 1.08 -0.98 0.57
CA VAL A 276 1.33 -1.68 -0.70
C VAL A 276 0.09 -1.60 -1.59
N PHE A 277 0.30 -1.84 -2.88
CA PHE A 277 -0.75 -1.72 -3.89
C PHE A 277 -1.08 -3.08 -4.48
N GLY A 278 -2.37 -3.41 -4.54
CA GLY A 278 -2.95 -4.46 -5.34
C GLY A 278 -3.68 -3.88 -6.54
N GLY A 279 -3.74 -4.60 -7.64
CA GLY A 279 -4.51 -4.22 -8.80
C GLY A 279 -5.52 -5.29 -9.17
N THR A 280 -6.68 -4.91 -9.67
CA THR A 280 -7.67 -5.85 -10.20
C THR A 280 -8.06 -5.49 -11.63
N SER A 281 -8.27 -6.52 -12.45
CA SER A 281 -8.78 -6.34 -13.80
C SER A 281 -9.71 -7.49 -14.19
N ASN A 282 -10.80 -7.14 -14.90
CA ASN A 282 -11.69 -8.10 -15.53
C ASN A 282 -11.29 -8.41 -16.98
N ILE A 283 -10.35 -7.64 -17.53
CA ILE A 283 -9.87 -7.80 -18.90
C ILE A 283 -8.45 -8.36 -18.86
N LYS A 284 -8.21 -9.45 -19.61
CA LYS A 284 -6.91 -10.13 -19.65
C LYS A 284 -5.81 -9.16 -20.12
N ARG A 285 -6.05 -8.41 -21.19
CA ARG A 285 -5.08 -7.46 -21.76
C ARG A 285 -5.23 -6.06 -21.14
N PHE A 286 -4.89 -5.95 -19.86
CA PHE A 286 -5.03 -4.72 -19.08
C PHE A 286 -3.76 -3.86 -19.06
N LEU A 287 -2.60 -4.44 -19.34
CA LEU A 287 -1.34 -3.69 -19.41
C LEU A 287 -1.26 -2.95 -20.75
N PRO A 288 -0.90 -1.67 -20.75
CA PRO A 288 -0.64 -0.96 -21.99
C PRO A 288 0.57 -1.55 -22.69
N PHE A 289 0.63 -1.37 -24.00
CA PHE A 289 1.82 -1.70 -24.75
C PHE A 289 2.96 -0.75 -24.31
N ASP A 290 3.92 -1.30 -23.57
CA ASP A 290 5.12 -0.59 -23.13
C ASP A 290 6.26 -1.58 -22.94
N ARG A 291 7.31 -1.39 -23.69
CA ARG A 291 8.48 -2.26 -23.75
C ARG A 291 9.42 -2.15 -22.57
N THR A 292 9.34 -1.05 -21.82
CA THR A 292 10.38 -0.72 -20.81
C THR A 292 9.87 -0.62 -19.38
N GLY A 293 8.56 -0.61 -19.15
CA GLY A 293 8.02 -0.11 -17.89
C GLY A 293 7.09 -1.01 -17.12
N ASN A 294 6.64 -2.11 -17.65
CA ASN A 294 5.64 -2.97 -17.01
C ASN A 294 6.21 -3.85 -15.86
N ARG A 295 7.51 -3.77 -15.56
CA ARG A 295 8.16 -4.57 -14.51
C ARG A 295 7.56 -4.42 -13.12
N ARG A 296 6.84 -3.32 -12.86
CA ARG A 296 6.18 -3.08 -11.57
C ARG A 296 4.90 -3.89 -11.38
N PHE A 297 4.29 -4.28 -12.48
CA PHE A 297 3.07 -5.06 -12.47
C PHE A 297 3.39 -6.54 -12.41
N VAL A 298 2.80 -7.23 -11.46
CA VAL A 298 2.96 -8.68 -11.24
C VAL A 298 1.62 -9.35 -11.49
N PRO A 299 1.31 -9.71 -12.75
CA PRO A 299 0.01 -10.28 -13.11
C PRO A 299 -0.11 -11.72 -12.63
N VAL A 300 -1.28 -12.05 -12.07
CA VAL A 300 -1.69 -13.40 -11.73
C VAL A 300 -3.07 -13.65 -12.31
N GLN A 301 -3.18 -14.68 -13.15
CA GLN A 301 -4.45 -15.10 -13.73
C GLN A 301 -5.27 -15.82 -12.67
N THR A 302 -6.54 -15.42 -12.50
CA THR A 302 -7.50 -16.10 -11.63
C THR A 302 -8.50 -16.89 -12.43
N ASN A 303 -9.00 -18.01 -11.88
CA ASN A 303 -9.96 -18.87 -12.54
C ASN A 303 -11.00 -19.39 -11.55
N ARG A 304 -12.24 -18.93 -11.66
CA ARG A 304 -13.32 -19.33 -10.76
C ARG A 304 -13.57 -20.85 -10.75
N ALA A 305 -13.32 -21.53 -11.87
CA ALA A 305 -13.56 -22.96 -11.98
C ALA A 305 -12.53 -23.83 -11.21
N GLU A 306 -11.35 -23.26 -10.94
CA GLU A 306 -10.23 -23.92 -10.24
C GLU A 306 -10.17 -23.53 -8.75
N MET A 307 -11.03 -22.60 -8.32
CA MET A 307 -11.08 -22.11 -6.94
C MET A 307 -11.59 -23.20 -6.00
N GLU A 308 -10.89 -23.45 -4.90
CA GLU A 308 -11.31 -24.45 -3.92
C GLU A 308 -12.44 -23.95 -3.03
N VAL A 309 -12.32 -22.72 -2.52
CA VAL A 309 -13.29 -22.11 -1.59
C VAL A 309 -13.51 -20.64 -1.96
N HIS A 310 -14.77 -20.22 -2.01
CA HIS A 310 -15.05 -18.78 -2.14
C HIS A 310 -14.78 -18.07 -0.81
N ILE A 311 -14.00 -16.99 -0.83
CA ILE A 311 -13.49 -16.31 0.38
C ILE A 311 -14.60 -15.86 1.35
N LEU A 312 -15.83 -15.63 0.87
CA LEU A 312 -17.00 -15.27 1.68
C LEU A 312 -17.87 -16.48 2.07
N GLU A 313 -17.50 -17.70 1.68
CA GLU A 313 -18.28 -18.89 2.02
C GLU A 313 -18.29 -19.15 3.54
N ASN A 314 -17.12 -19.01 4.17
CA ASN A 314 -16.97 -18.99 5.62
C ASN A 314 -15.94 -17.91 6.02
N GLU A 315 -16.44 -16.72 6.34
CA GLU A 315 -15.58 -15.58 6.66
C GLU A 315 -14.60 -15.85 7.81
N LYS A 316 -15.06 -16.57 8.84
CA LYS A 316 -14.23 -16.87 9.99
C LYS A 316 -13.04 -17.79 9.63
N GLU A 317 -13.29 -18.83 8.87
CA GLU A 317 -12.24 -19.75 8.43
C GLU A 317 -11.28 -19.08 7.45
N SER A 318 -11.82 -18.28 6.52
CA SER A 318 -11.02 -17.50 5.57
C SER A 318 -10.08 -16.53 6.30
N ARG A 319 -10.56 -15.83 7.34
CA ARG A 319 -9.71 -14.94 8.16
C ARG A 319 -8.63 -15.73 8.91
N GLN A 320 -8.96 -16.88 9.50
CA GLN A 320 -7.98 -17.75 10.15
C GLN A 320 -6.92 -18.28 9.17
N TYR A 321 -7.32 -18.63 7.95
CA TYR A 321 -6.39 -19.03 6.91
C TYR A 321 -5.42 -17.89 6.56
N ILE A 322 -5.94 -16.67 6.40
CA ILE A 322 -5.14 -15.48 6.11
C ILE A 322 -4.22 -15.11 7.27
N ASP A 323 -4.66 -15.26 8.53
CA ASP A 323 -3.78 -15.06 9.69
C ASP A 323 -2.56 -16.00 9.62
N GLN A 324 -2.76 -17.26 9.20
CA GLN A 324 -1.65 -18.20 9.00
C GLN A 324 -0.77 -17.87 7.80
N VAL A 325 -1.33 -17.33 6.71
CA VAL A 325 -0.53 -16.77 5.59
C VAL A 325 0.39 -15.65 6.08
N TRP A 326 -0.12 -14.73 6.91
CA TRP A 326 0.69 -13.67 7.50
C TRP A 326 1.70 -14.19 8.52
N ALA A 327 1.35 -15.21 9.31
CA ALA A 327 2.27 -15.86 10.24
C ALA A 327 3.46 -16.52 9.51
N GLU A 328 3.19 -17.23 8.41
CA GLU A 328 4.21 -17.78 7.52
C GLU A 328 5.10 -16.69 6.92
N ALA A 329 4.49 -15.63 6.39
CA ALA A 329 5.22 -14.49 5.83
C ALA A 329 6.10 -13.78 6.87
N MET A 330 5.62 -13.65 8.12
CA MET A 330 6.40 -13.10 9.23
C MET A 330 7.59 -13.98 9.61
N MET A 331 7.45 -15.30 9.57
CA MET A 331 8.57 -16.22 9.76
C MET A 331 9.63 -16.00 8.68
N LEU A 332 9.23 -15.92 7.40
CA LEU A 332 10.15 -15.63 6.30
C LEU A 332 10.83 -14.25 6.45
N TYR A 333 10.08 -13.23 6.87
CA TYR A 333 10.60 -11.90 7.11
C TYR A 333 11.63 -11.88 8.25
N ARG A 334 11.35 -12.53 9.38
CA ARG A 334 12.24 -12.62 10.54
C ARG A 334 13.53 -13.37 10.25
N ASN A 335 13.48 -14.38 9.40
CA ASN A 335 14.68 -15.12 8.95
C ASN A 335 15.66 -14.23 8.16
N GLY A 336 15.23 -13.10 7.62
CA GLY A 336 16.09 -12.10 7.00
C GLY A 336 16.69 -12.48 5.64
N ASN A 337 16.50 -13.70 5.16
CA ASN A 337 17.05 -14.21 3.90
C ASN A 337 16.17 -13.87 2.71
N PHE A 338 15.82 -12.60 2.54
CA PHE A 338 15.01 -12.16 1.39
C PHE A 338 15.54 -10.84 0.81
N LYS A 339 15.24 -10.61 -0.45
CA LYS A 339 15.41 -9.34 -1.14
C LYS A 339 14.04 -8.90 -1.66
N LEU A 340 13.76 -7.60 -1.60
CA LEU A 340 12.56 -7.00 -2.20
C LEU A 340 12.79 -6.76 -3.71
N ALA A 341 13.28 -7.78 -4.39
CA ALA A 341 13.52 -7.82 -5.83
C ALA A 341 13.49 -9.29 -6.29
N PHE A 342 12.87 -9.54 -7.42
CA PHE A 342 12.86 -10.87 -8.02
C PHE A 342 14.24 -11.30 -8.51
N SER A 343 14.48 -12.61 -8.59
CA SER A 343 15.66 -13.17 -9.25
C SER A 343 15.63 -12.85 -10.76
N LYS A 344 16.76 -12.94 -11.42
CA LYS A 344 16.82 -12.72 -12.89
C LYS A 344 15.94 -13.73 -13.63
N GLU A 345 15.93 -14.97 -13.15
CA GLU A 345 15.11 -16.05 -13.72
C GLU A 345 13.62 -15.75 -13.57
N THR A 346 13.18 -15.40 -12.36
CA THR A 346 11.80 -15.01 -12.07
C THR A 346 11.38 -13.77 -12.86
N GLU A 347 12.25 -12.75 -12.96
CA GLU A 347 11.96 -11.54 -13.74
C GLU A 347 11.78 -11.87 -15.24
N THR A 348 12.62 -12.76 -15.79
CA THR A 348 12.47 -13.22 -17.18
C THR A 348 11.15 -13.95 -17.42
N GLN A 349 10.69 -14.75 -16.45
CA GLN A 349 9.39 -15.43 -16.53
C GLN A 349 8.23 -14.42 -16.41
N LEU A 350 8.34 -13.46 -15.49
CA LEU A 350 7.37 -12.37 -15.35
C LEU A 350 7.29 -11.52 -16.61
N ASP A 351 8.40 -11.24 -17.29
CA ASP A 351 8.39 -10.47 -18.52
C ASP A 351 7.65 -11.20 -19.65
N LYS A 352 7.81 -12.51 -19.77
CA LYS A 352 7.03 -13.33 -20.71
C LYS A 352 5.53 -13.31 -20.35
N LEU A 353 5.22 -13.48 -19.06
CA LEU A 353 3.85 -13.45 -18.58
C LEU A 353 3.20 -12.07 -18.81
N ARG A 354 3.91 -10.97 -18.55
CA ARG A 354 3.44 -9.59 -18.81
C ARG A 354 3.06 -9.38 -20.27
N GLN A 355 3.78 -9.99 -21.22
CA GLN A 355 3.46 -9.91 -22.65
C GLN A 355 2.07 -10.47 -22.97
N GLU A 356 1.65 -11.53 -22.28
CA GLU A 356 0.29 -12.09 -22.47
C GLU A 356 -0.82 -11.16 -21.98
N PHE A 357 -0.50 -10.28 -21.03
CA PHE A 357 -1.42 -9.30 -20.46
C PHE A 357 -1.32 -7.92 -21.11
N MET A 358 -0.40 -7.72 -22.04
CA MET A 358 -0.29 -6.46 -22.78
C MET A 358 -1.34 -6.37 -23.88
N ALA A 359 -1.81 -5.15 -24.12
CA ALA A 359 -2.63 -4.83 -25.27
C ALA A 359 -1.83 -5.05 -26.57
N ASP A 360 -2.51 -5.41 -27.65
CA ASP A 360 -1.88 -5.51 -28.95
C ASP A 360 -1.37 -4.12 -29.40
N ASP A 361 -0.19 -4.11 -29.99
CA ASP A 361 0.32 -2.91 -30.66
C ASP A 361 -0.34 -2.79 -32.04
N THR A 362 -1.52 -2.17 -32.04
CA THR A 362 -2.31 -1.99 -33.28
C THR A 362 -1.51 -1.22 -34.34
N GLU A 363 -0.71 -0.20 -33.91
CA GLU A 363 0.10 0.60 -34.85
C GLU A 363 1.24 -0.23 -35.44
N ALA A 364 1.90 -1.08 -34.63
CA ALA A 364 2.92 -2.00 -35.14
C ALA A 364 2.31 -3.01 -36.12
N GLY A 365 1.10 -3.52 -35.81
CA GLY A 365 0.37 -4.40 -36.72
C GLY A 365 0.02 -3.74 -38.06
N MET A 366 -0.46 -2.49 -38.03
CA MET A 366 -0.76 -1.71 -39.24
C MET A 366 0.52 -1.43 -40.04
N ILE A 367 1.59 -1.03 -39.37
CA ILE A 367 2.88 -0.75 -40.03
C ILE A 367 3.43 -2.05 -40.66
N GLN A 368 3.39 -3.20 -39.95
CA GLN A 368 3.88 -4.47 -40.48
C GLN A 368 3.07 -4.89 -41.70
N ALA A 369 1.72 -4.88 -41.61
CA ALA A 369 0.84 -5.23 -42.72
C ALA A 369 1.11 -4.35 -43.96
N TRP A 370 1.25 -3.03 -43.77
CA TRP A 370 1.58 -2.11 -44.82
C TRP A 370 2.96 -2.40 -45.43
N LEU A 371 3.97 -2.69 -44.63
CA LEU A 371 5.33 -3.06 -45.06
C LEU A 371 5.39 -4.38 -45.81
N ASP A 372 4.55 -5.35 -45.47
CA ASP A 372 4.47 -6.66 -46.13
C ASP A 372 3.83 -6.55 -47.53
N GLU A 373 2.96 -5.55 -47.75
CA GLU A 373 2.31 -5.25 -49.04
C GLU A 373 3.09 -4.24 -49.90
N HIS A 374 4.07 -3.52 -49.31
CA HIS A 374 4.76 -2.42 -49.97
C HIS A 374 6.04 -2.90 -50.68
N GLU A 375 6.15 -2.56 -51.96
CA GLU A 375 7.31 -3.00 -52.78
C GLU A 375 8.61 -2.22 -52.49
N ASP A 376 8.53 -1.03 -51.83
CA ASP A 376 9.68 -0.20 -51.52
C ASP A 376 10.57 -0.84 -50.45
N ARG A 377 11.85 -1.01 -50.77
CA ARG A 377 12.85 -1.59 -49.86
C ARG A 377 13.41 -0.59 -48.83
N LYS A 378 12.94 0.63 -48.83
CA LYS A 378 13.35 1.73 -47.93
C LYS A 378 12.15 2.55 -47.52
N VAL A 379 11.97 2.74 -46.23
CA VAL A 379 10.91 3.59 -45.65
C VAL A 379 11.45 4.57 -44.64
N CYS A 380 10.70 5.61 -44.32
CA CYS A 380 11.02 6.56 -43.28
C CYS A 380 9.80 6.81 -42.36
N SER A 381 10.04 7.38 -41.18
CA SER A 381 8.98 7.60 -40.19
C SER A 381 7.81 8.43 -40.71
N LEU A 382 8.08 9.45 -41.53
CA LEU A 382 7.01 10.30 -42.08
C LEU A 382 6.16 9.56 -43.12
N MET A 383 6.75 8.68 -43.93
CA MET A 383 6.04 7.79 -44.86
C MET A 383 5.11 6.85 -44.10
N LEU A 384 5.63 6.17 -43.09
CA LEU A 384 4.86 5.26 -42.23
C LEU A 384 3.71 5.98 -41.50
N PHE A 385 3.94 7.19 -41.01
CA PHE A 385 2.90 8.00 -40.37
C PHE A 385 1.76 8.33 -41.35
N LYS A 386 2.10 8.74 -42.55
CA LYS A 386 1.12 9.20 -43.54
C LYS A 386 0.40 8.07 -44.27
N GLU A 387 1.13 7.00 -44.59
CA GLU A 387 0.61 5.95 -45.47
C GLU A 387 0.20 4.71 -44.65
N ALA A 388 1.07 4.19 -43.80
CA ALA A 388 0.76 3.00 -43.00
C ALA A 388 -0.26 3.28 -41.90
N LEU A 389 -0.22 4.48 -41.28
CA LEU A 389 -1.15 4.88 -40.22
C LEU A 389 -2.27 5.82 -40.70
N ASP A 390 -2.44 5.95 -42.03
CA ASP A 390 -3.52 6.71 -42.69
C ASP A 390 -3.71 8.15 -42.18
N ASN A 391 -2.60 8.92 -42.12
CA ASN A 391 -2.62 10.33 -41.73
C ASN A 391 -2.11 11.28 -42.85
N PRO A 392 -2.67 11.24 -44.04
CA PRO A 392 -2.06 11.87 -45.22
C PRO A 392 -1.96 13.41 -45.13
N TYR A 393 -2.90 14.04 -44.40
CA TYR A 393 -3.00 15.53 -44.31
C TYR A 393 -2.43 16.08 -42.99
N VAL A 394 -2.01 15.25 -42.08
CA VAL A 394 -1.54 15.66 -40.74
C VAL A 394 -0.01 15.71 -40.69
N LYS A 395 0.54 16.69 -39.99
CA LYS A 395 1.97 16.76 -39.72
C LYS A 395 2.23 16.05 -38.39
N PRO A 396 3.09 15.02 -38.32
CA PRO A 396 3.35 14.31 -37.06
C PRO A 396 3.99 15.22 -36.04
N LYS A 397 3.58 15.08 -34.79
CA LYS A 397 4.30 15.63 -33.64
C LYS A 397 5.57 14.81 -33.40
N LYS A 398 6.54 15.40 -32.71
CA LYS A 398 7.79 14.70 -32.37
C LYS A 398 7.55 13.37 -31.67
N ALA A 399 6.62 13.32 -30.71
CA ALA A 399 6.28 12.10 -29.97
C ALA A 399 5.76 10.97 -30.88
N GLU A 400 4.97 11.28 -31.93
CA GLU A 400 4.46 10.31 -32.90
C GLU A 400 5.60 9.76 -33.76
N THR A 401 6.51 10.65 -34.18
CA THR A 401 7.70 10.24 -34.95
C THR A 401 8.62 9.34 -34.11
N ASP A 402 8.87 9.71 -32.84
CA ASP A 402 9.72 8.93 -31.93
C ASP A 402 9.09 7.55 -31.70
N ARG A 403 7.76 7.46 -31.55
CA ARG A 403 7.02 6.21 -31.39
C ARG A 403 7.13 5.30 -32.62
N ILE A 404 6.99 5.84 -33.82
CA ILE A 404 7.18 5.05 -35.05
C ILE A 404 8.64 4.54 -35.16
N CYS A 405 9.62 5.38 -34.81
CA CYS A 405 11.01 4.96 -34.76
C CYS A 405 11.23 3.79 -33.77
N GLU A 406 10.57 3.84 -32.65
CA GLU A 406 10.62 2.76 -31.63
C GLU A 406 9.97 1.47 -32.19
N ILE A 407 8.78 1.56 -32.76
CA ILE A 407 8.08 0.42 -33.39
C ILE A 407 8.97 -0.24 -34.42
N MET A 408 9.55 0.51 -35.32
CA MET A 408 10.42 0.02 -36.39
C MET A 408 11.69 -0.66 -35.87
N ASN A 409 12.24 -0.20 -34.76
CA ASN A 409 13.47 -0.75 -34.20
C ASN A 409 13.25 -1.98 -33.31
N THR A 410 12.01 -2.21 -32.85
CA THR A 410 11.75 -3.21 -31.80
C THR A 410 10.69 -4.22 -32.14
N SER A 411 9.67 -3.88 -32.97
CA SER A 411 8.51 -4.75 -33.26
C SER A 411 8.48 -5.26 -34.69
N ILE A 412 9.04 -4.51 -35.61
CA ILE A 412 8.93 -4.85 -37.02
C ILE A 412 9.97 -5.89 -37.41
N VAL A 413 9.51 -6.98 -38.02
CA VAL A 413 10.36 -8.06 -38.47
C VAL A 413 10.80 -7.82 -39.93
N GLY A 414 12.03 -8.20 -40.24
CA GLY A 414 12.57 -8.09 -41.60
C GLY A 414 13.08 -6.72 -42.01
N TRP A 415 13.16 -5.75 -41.08
CA TRP A 415 13.65 -4.41 -41.34
C TRP A 415 14.76 -4.01 -40.37
N LYS A 416 15.75 -3.26 -40.87
CA LYS A 416 16.84 -2.70 -40.05
C LYS A 416 17.06 -1.22 -40.31
N GLN A 417 17.52 -0.51 -39.31
CA GLN A 417 17.85 0.91 -39.42
C GLN A 417 18.97 1.12 -40.46
N GLY A 418 18.73 2.04 -41.41
CA GLY A 418 19.67 2.41 -42.44
C GLY A 418 20.25 3.80 -42.25
N THR A 419 20.83 4.34 -43.29
CA THR A 419 21.47 5.68 -43.35
C THR A 419 20.45 6.77 -43.68
N MET A 420 20.89 8.03 -43.60
CA MET A 420 20.14 9.19 -44.08
C MET A 420 19.89 9.03 -45.60
N THR A 421 18.66 9.03 -45.98
CA THR A 421 18.20 8.83 -47.39
C THR A 421 17.25 9.95 -47.78
N ARG A 422 17.35 10.42 -49.03
CA ARG A 422 16.43 11.41 -49.61
C ARG A 422 15.25 10.68 -50.24
N PHE A 423 14.05 10.88 -49.66
CA PHE A 423 12.78 10.39 -50.18
C PHE A 423 12.14 11.48 -51.04
N LYS A 424 11.54 11.13 -52.16
CA LYS A 424 10.98 12.08 -53.14
C LYS A 424 9.96 13.02 -52.49
N ASP A 425 9.01 12.46 -51.76
CA ASP A 425 7.88 13.19 -51.18
C ASP A 425 8.04 13.56 -49.71
N TYR A 426 9.09 13.03 -49.03
CA TYR A 426 9.30 13.12 -47.57
C TYR A 426 10.63 13.78 -47.17
N GLY A 427 11.44 14.23 -48.17
CA GLY A 427 12.71 14.89 -47.91
C GLY A 427 13.80 13.92 -47.41
N THR A 428 14.83 14.48 -46.75
CA THR A 428 15.97 13.71 -46.23
C THR A 428 15.70 13.26 -44.83
N GLN A 429 15.60 11.95 -44.62
CA GLN A 429 15.28 11.32 -43.33
C GLN A 429 16.12 10.05 -43.11
N ARG A 430 16.20 9.61 -41.85
CA ARG A 430 16.73 8.30 -41.53
C ARG A 430 15.81 7.24 -42.07
N SER A 431 16.39 6.25 -42.77
CA SER A 431 15.64 5.17 -43.40
C SER A 431 15.65 3.88 -42.56
N TRP A 432 14.66 3.01 -42.80
CA TRP A 432 14.74 1.60 -42.53
C TRP A 432 14.79 0.87 -43.86
N VAL A 433 15.56 -0.23 -43.91
CA VAL A 433 15.82 -1.02 -45.10
C VAL A 433 15.37 -2.43 -44.88
N CYS A 434 14.62 -3.01 -45.81
CA CYS A 434 14.24 -4.42 -45.81
C CYS A 434 15.49 -5.29 -45.84
N VAL A 435 15.53 -6.30 -44.96
CA VAL A 435 16.60 -7.30 -44.90
C VAL A 435 16.11 -8.53 -45.65
N ASN A 436 16.49 -8.69 -46.91
CA ASN A 436 16.18 -9.92 -47.66
C ASN A 436 16.88 -11.11 -46.99
N GLU A 437 16.21 -12.27 -46.91
CA GLU A 437 16.76 -13.56 -46.43
C GLU A 437 17.91 -14.12 -47.29
N THR A 438 18.36 -13.41 -48.32
CA THR A 438 19.36 -13.86 -49.29
C THR A 438 20.81 -13.57 -48.90
N GLN A 439 21.14 -13.38 -47.62
CA GLN A 439 22.51 -13.37 -47.14
C GLN A 439 22.70 -14.34 -45.93
N LYS A 440 22.25 -15.58 -46.09
CA LYS A 440 22.80 -16.72 -45.35
C LYS A 440 23.50 -17.61 -46.40
N THR A 441 24.73 -17.30 -46.70
CA THR A 441 25.74 -18.20 -47.22
C THR A 441 26.99 -18.01 -46.37
#